data_0efcb1d9a160b41130999a2afb7ae4e5
#
_entry.id   0efcb1d9a160b41130999a2afb7ae4e5
#
_cell.length_a   1.000
_cell.length_b   1.000
_cell.length_c   1.000
_cell.angle_alpha   90.00
_cell.angle_beta   90.00
_cell.angle_gamma   90.00
#
_symmetry.space_group_name_H-M   'P 1'
#
loop_
_entity.id
_entity.type
_entity.pdbx_description
1 polymer ?
#
loop_
_entity_poly.entity_id
_entity_poly.type
_entity_poly.pdbx_seq_one_letter_code
_entity_poly.pdbx_strand_id
1 'polypeptide(L)'
;VSSEVTSIPVDATAFATFDMQELSAETFDAALEAADDALAVVFFWGLDCFNCEVAKKAMLTQPEAIRALGLKWFHSNVYVHRDLGRRFMLHGVPTWFFFHRGKRLGRATGWHGLAQFEAAVAAARSKIHAAGGAEPVADAK
;
A
#
# COMPACT_ATOMS: atom_id res chain seq x y z
N VAL A 1 22.69 7.57 27.85
CA VAL A 1 22.52 7.48 27.43
C VAL A 1 22.09 7.50 26.61
N SER A 2 22.23 7.51 26.39
CA SER A 2 22.02 7.53 25.54
C SER A 2 21.29 7.02 24.85
N SER A 3 21.19 6.69 24.87
CA SER A 3 20.51 6.22 24.18
C SER A 3 19.40 6.62 23.75
N GLU A 4 19.31 7.32 23.89
CA GLU A 4 18.45 7.86 23.56
C GLU A 4 17.97 7.99 22.45
N VAL A 5 18.18 7.49 22.24
CA VAL A 5 17.88 7.50 21.23
C VAL A 5 17.27 8.01 20.39
N THR A 6 17.05 8.03 19.75
CA THR A 6 17.01 8.64 18.46
C THR A 6 16.12 7.96 17.47
N SER A 7 15.30 7.05 17.93
CA SER A 7 14.29 6.42 17.08
C SER A 7 13.26 7.43 16.61
N ILE A 8 12.85 7.34 15.35
CA ILE A 8 11.76 8.13 14.81
C ILE A 8 10.47 7.50 15.31
N PRO A 9 9.62 8.24 16.04
CA PRO A 9 8.36 7.66 16.54
C PRO A 9 7.43 7.31 15.38
N VAL A 10 6.70 6.21 15.52
CA VAL A 10 5.69 5.82 14.55
C VAL A 10 4.40 6.56 14.86
N ASP A 11 3.90 7.28 13.88
CA ASP A 11 2.63 7.99 14.00
C ASP A 11 1.54 7.12 13.36
N ALA A 12 0.61 6.67 14.17
CA ALA A 12 -0.44 5.76 13.72
C ALA A 12 -1.67 6.48 13.15
N THR A 13 -1.66 7.80 13.08
CA THR A 13 -2.84 8.56 12.67
C THR A 13 -3.34 8.16 11.29
N ALA A 14 -2.43 7.99 10.32
CA ALA A 14 -2.82 7.61 8.97
C ALA A 14 -3.47 6.22 8.93
N PHE A 15 -2.96 5.30 9.74
CA PHE A 15 -3.54 3.95 9.77
C PHE A 15 -5.00 4.01 10.22
N ALA A 16 -5.30 4.81 11.23
CA ALA A 16 -6.66 4.96 11.72
C ALA A 16 -7.53 5.77 10.75
N THR A 17 -6.97 6.84 10.20
CA THR A 17 -7.73 7.73 9.31
C THR A 17 -8.22 7.01 8.07
N PHE A 18 -7.42 6.11 7.52
CA PHE A 18 -7.75 5.40 6.30
C PHE A 18 -8.16 3.95 6.55
N ASP A 19 -8.43 3.59 7.80
CA ASP A 19 -8.86 2.23 8.18
C ASP A 19 -7.93 1.16 7.65
N MET A 20 -6.62 1.38 7.79
CA MET A 20 -5.63 0.42 7.30
C MET A 20 -5.56 -0.78 8.24
N GLN A 21 -5.79 -1.97 7.70
CA GLN A 21 -5.65 -3.21 8.44
C GLN A 21 -4.19 -3.67 8.39
N GLU A 22 -3.65 -4.03 9.54
CA GLU A 22 -2.28 -4.53 9.60
C GLU A 22 -2.20 -5.96 9.08
N LEU A 23 -1.14 -6.26 8.31
CA LEU A 23 -0.91 -7.59 7.77
C LEU A 23 0.40 -8.16 8.28
N SER A 24 0.36 -9.46 8.56
CA SER A 24 1.56 -10.26 8.83
C SER A 24 1.76 -11.25 7.69
N ALA A 25 2.87 -11.98 7.70
CA ALA A 25 3.09 -13.01 6.69
C ALA A 25 1.98 -14.06 6.71
N GLU A 26 1.45 -14.37 7.90
CA GLU A 26 0.41 -15.38 8.06
C GLU A 26 -0.96 -14.92 7.57
N THR A 27 -1.26 -13.63 7.68
CA THR A 27 -2.60 -13.11 7.36
C THR A 27 -2.69 -12.51 5.97
N PHE A 28 -1.57 -12.33 5.29
CA PHE A 28 -1.50 -11.54 4.06
C PHE A 28 -2.45 -12.03 2.98
N ASP A 29 -2.31 -13.29 2.59
CA ASP A 29 -3.06 -13.78 1.44
C ASP A 29 -4.55 -13.86 1.72
N ALA A 30 -4.93 -14.33 2.91
CA ALA A 30 -6.34 -14.42 3.27
C ALA A 30 -7.00 -13.05 3.33
N ALA A 31 -6.29 -12.05 3.85
CA ALA A 31 -6.84 -10.69 3.93
C ALA A 31 -7.08 -10.09 2.55
N LEU A 32 -6.14 -10.31 1.63
CA LEU A 32 -6.30 -9.79 0.28
C LEU A 32 -7.42 -10.49 -0.48
N GLU A 33 -7.59 -11.80 -0.26
CA GLU A 33 -8.71 -12.52 -0.85
C GLU A 33 -10.04 -12.05 -0.28
N ALA A 34 -10.07 -11.76 1.01
CA ALA A 34 -11.29 -11.27 1.66
C ALA A 34 -11.67 -9.86 1.21
N ALA A 35 -10.75 -9.11 0.64
CA ALA A 35 -11.05 -7.80 0.08
C ALA A 35 -11.92 -7.90 -1.17
N ASP A 36 -12.03 -9.09 -1.74
CA ASP A 36 -12.93 -9.41 -2.83
C ASP A 36 -12.70 -8.50 -4.02
N ASP A 37 -13.73 -7.79 -4.49
CA ASP A 37 -13.66 -7.02 -5.73
C ASP A 37 -13.04 -5.64 -5.54
N ALA A 38 -12.68 -5.28 -4.33
CA ALA A 38 -12.07 -3.97 -4.06
C ALA A 38 -10.64 -3.93 -4.61
N LEU A 39 -10.23 -2.75 -5.05
CA LEU A 39 -8.82 -2.53 -5.33
C LEU A 39 -8.12 -2.34 -3.99
N ALA A 40 -7.27 -3.28 -3.65
CA ALA A 40 -6.54 -3.25 -2.39
C ALA A 40 -5.19 -2.61 -2.57
N VAL A 41 -4.74 -1.86 -1.58
CA VAL A 41 -3.39 -1.32 -1.55
C VAL A 41 -2.74 -1.70 -0.24
N VAL A 42 -1.50 -2.17 -0.32
CA VAL A 42 -0.71 -2.48 0.86
C VAL A 42 0.41 -1.46 0.98
N PHE A 43 0.40 -0.73 2.07
CA PHE A 43 1.45 0.23 2.39
C PHE A 43 2.52 -0.49 3.21
N PHE A 44 3.65 -0.74 2.56
CA PHE A 44 4.81 -1.33 3.25
C PHE A 44 5.67 -0.21 3.81
N TRP A 45 5.96 -0.29 5.10
CA TRP A 45 6.74 0.72 5.80
C TRP A 45 7.71 0.04 6.75
N GLY A 46 8.50 0.81 7.46
CA GLY A 46 9.46 0.26 8.40
C GLY A 46 9.71 1.20 9.56
N LEU A 47 10.34 0.67 10.61
CA LEU A 47 10.74 1.46 11.76
C LEU A 47 11.84 2.43 11.35
N ASP A 48 11.88 3.58 12.01
CA ASP A 48 12.90 4.60 11.79
C ASP A 48 12.97 5.05 10.33
N CYS A 49 11.82 5.08 9.67
CA CYS A 49 11.76 5.46 8.26
C CYS A 49 11.21 6.87 8.15
N PHE A 50 12.11 7.84 7.97
CA PHE A 50 11.71 9.24 7.86
C PHE A 50 10.77 9.44 6.68
N ASN A 51 11.08 8.84 5.53
CA ASN A 51 10.26 9.02 4.33
C ASN A 51 8.88 8.37 4.48
N CYS A 52 8.76 7.32 5.30
CA CYS A 52 7.46 6.73 5.60
C CYS A 52 6.60 7.71 6.40
N GLU A 53 7.21 8.40 7.37
CA GLU A 53 6.47 9.39 8.16
C GLU A 53 6.09 10.59 7.31
N VAL A 54 6.97 11.02 6.43
CA VAL A 54 6.67 12.11 5.49
C VAL A 54 5.48 11.74 4.60
N ALA A 55 5.48 10.51 4.06
CA ALA A 55 4.39 10.05 3.21
C ALA A 55 3.06 10.05 3.96
N LYS A 56 3.05 9.53 5.18
CA LYS A 56 1.83 9.51 5.98
C LYS A 56 1.31 10.92 6.25
N LYS A 57 2.19 11.84 6.59
CA LYS A 57 1.79 13.22 6.83
C LYS A 57 1.24 13.86 5.57
N ALA A 58 1.87 13.60 4.43
CA ALA A 58 1.40 14.16 3.16
C ALA A 58 -0.01 13.65 2.83
N MET A 59 -0.26 12.35 3.04
CA MET A 59 -1.60 11.80 2.83
C MET A 59 -2.63 12.46 3.75
N LEU A 60 -2.24 12.74 4.98
CA LEU A 60 -3.14 13.36 5.96
C LEU A 60 -3.45 14.83 5.66
N THR A 61 -2.70 15.47 4.76
CA THR A 61 -3.04 16.84 4.35
C THR A 61 -4.21 16.86 3.37
N GLN A 62 -4.52 15.73 2.73
CA GLN A 62 -5.59 15.63 1.73
C GLN A 62 -6.40 14.36 1.94
N PRO A 63 -6.97 14.16 3.14
CA PRO A 63 -7.62 12.89 3.45
C PRO A 63 -8.83 12.60 2.58
N GLU A 64 -9.57 13.65 2.18
CA GLU A 64 -10.74 13.44 1.34
C GLU A 64 -10.36 12.90 -0.04
N ALA A 65 -9.28 13.44 -0.60
CA ALA A 65 -8.81 12.98 -1.90
C ALA A 65 -8.34 11.52 -1.83
N ILE A 66 -7.67 11.16 -0.75
CA ILE A 66 -7.22 9.77 -0.55
C ILE A 66 -8.43 8.85 -0.41
N ARG A 67 -9.42 9.23 0.39
CA ARG A 67 -10.64 8.42 0.57
C ARG A 67 -11.42 8.29 -0.73
N ALA A 68 -11.42 9.34 -1.54
CA ALA A 68 -12.16 9.33 -2.82
C ALA A 68 -11.60 8.30 -3.80
N LEU A 69 -10.38 7.81 -3.59
CA LEU A 69 -9.82 6.76 -4.44
C LEU A 69 -10.51 5.42 -4.27
N GLY A 70 -11.24 5.22 -3.17
CA GLY A 70 -12.04 4.02 -2.98
C GLY A 70 -11.22 2.76 -2.79
N LEU A 71 -10.08 2.87 -2.13
CA LEU A 71 -9.18 1.74 -1.94
C LEU A 71 -9.48 1.00 -0.64
N LYS A 72 -9.22 -0.29 -0.65
CA LYS A 72 -9.17 -1.07 0.60
C LYS A 72 -7.73 -1.04 1.09
N TRP A 73 -7.51 -0.43 2.24
CA TRP A 73 -6.17 -0.14 2.74
C TRP A 73 -5.65 -1.19 3.69
N PHE A 74 -4.39 -1.58 3.49
CA PHE A 74 -3.64 -2.44 4.41
C PHE A 74 -2.27 -1.82 4.64
N HIS A 75 -1.60 -2.24 5.71
CA HIS A 75 -0.23 -1.83 5.95
C HIS A 75 0.55 -2.95 6.61
N SER A 76 1.86 -2.91 6.47
CA SER A 76 2.72 -3.87 7.15
C SER A 76 4.10 -3.26 7.39
N ASN A 77 4.61 -3.45 8.61
CA ASN A 77 5.96 -3.06 8.97
C ASN A 77 6.91 -4.18 8.57
N VAL A 78 7.64 -3.98 7.46
CA VAL A 78 8.48 -5.04 6.93
C VAL A 78 9.77 -5.25 7.72
N TYR A 79 10.06 -4.39 8.67
CA TYR A 79 11.18 -4.63 9.58
C TYR A 79 10.80 -5.58 10.70
N VAL A 80 9.50 -5.74 10.95
CA VAL A 80 8.98 -6.74 11.86
C VAL A 80 8.56 -8.00 11.08
N HIS A 81 7.82 -7.80 9.99
CA HIS A 81 7.34 -8.90 9.14
C HIS A 81 8.29 -9.08 7.96
N ARG A 82 9.50 -9.54 8.28
CA ARG A 82 10.60 -9.59 7.32
C ARG A 82 10.34 -10.51 6.14
N ASP A 83 9.54 -11.56 6.36
CA ASP A 83 9.19 -12.48 5.28
C ASP A 83 8.45 -11.77 4.15
N LEU A 84 7.62 -10.79 4.48
CA LEU A 84 6.92 -10.02 3.46
C LEU A 84 7.89 -9.16 2.65
N GLY A 85 8.87 -8.54 3.31
CA GLY A 85 9.87 -7.76 2.60
C GLY A 85 10.65 -8.61 1.60
N ARG A 86 11.00 -9.83 2.00
CA ARG A 86 11.72 -10.75 1.11
C ARG A 86 10.81 -11.24 -0.01
N ARG A 87 9.58 -11.60 0.32
CA ARG A 87 8.61 -12.12 -0.66
C ARG A 87 8.41 -11.16 -1.82
N PHE A 88 8.30 -9.87 -1.52
CA PHE A 88 8.04 -8.86 -2.54
C PHE A 88 9.31 -8.16 -3.00
N MET A 89 10.46 -8.66 -2.58
CA MET A 89 11.78 -8.13 -2.97
C MET A 89 11.87 -6.62 -2.77
N LEU A 90 11.45 -6.17 -1.59
CA LEU A 90 11.47 -4.76 -1.29
C LEU A 90 12.89 -4.28 -1.05
N HIS A 91 13.29 -3.26 -1.77
CA HIS A 91 14.60 -2.64 -1.61
C HIS A 91 14.54 -1.34 -0.84
N GLY A 92 13.34 -0.90 -0.51
CA GLY A 92 13.16 0.31 0.27
C GLY A 92 11.70 0.53 0.62
N VAL A 93 11.49 1.39 1.60
CA VAL A 93 10.15 1.81 2.03
C VAL A 93 10.16 3.34 2.08
N PRO A 94 9.01 3.99 1.91
CA PRO A 94 7.68 3.40 1.72
C PRO A 94 7.48 2.86 0.30
N THR A 95 6.69 1.80 0.21
CA THR A 95 6.27 1.23 -1.08
C THR A 95 4.82 0.81 -0.96
N TRP A 96 4.03 1.08 -2.00
CA TRP A 96 2.63 0.68 -2.06
C TRP A 96 2.47 -0.35 -3.17
N PHE A 97 1.84 -1.50 -2.83
CA PHE A 97 1.51 -2.53 -3.82
C PHE A 97 0.01 -2.56 -3.99
N PHE A 98 -0.44 -2.69 -5.24
CA PHE A 98 -1.86 -2.75 -5.57
C PHE A 98 -2.23 -4.18 -5.93
N PHE A 99 -3.38 -4.65 -5.40
CA PHE A 99 -3.86 -6.01 -5.61
C PHE A 99 -5.34 -6.00 -5.95
N HIS A 100 -5.73 -6.96 -6.77
CA HIS A 100 -7.14 -7.24 -7.02
C HIS A 100 -7.34 -8.74 -6.94
N ARG A 101 -8.21 -9.16 -6.03
CA ARG A 101 -8.48 -10.59 -5.77
C ARG A 101 -7.20 -11.37 -5.49
N GLY A 102 -6.30 -10.77 -4.75
CA GLY A 102 -5.02 -11.36 -4.38
C GLY A 102 -3.95 -11.29 -5.45
N LYS A 103 -4.26 -10.77 -6.63
CA LYS A 103 -3.30 -10.67 -7.72
C LYS A 103 -2.65 -9.30 -7.75
N ARG A 104 -1.33 -9.28 -7.82
CA ARG A 104 -0.58 -8.03 -7.84
C ARG A 104 -0.77 -7.33 -9.19
N LEU A 105 -1.12 -6.05 -9.13
CA LEU A 105 -1.35 -5.25 -10.33
C LEU A 105 -0.24 -4.24 -10.60
N GLY A 106 0.47 -3.80 -9.55
CA GLY A 106 1.51 -2.81 -9.72
C GLY A 106 1.99 -2.31 -8.39
N ARG A 107 2.89 -1.34 -8.44
CA ARG A 107 3.41 -0.73 -7.22
C ARG A 107 3.82 0.71 -7.44
N ALA A 108 3.90 1.46 -6.34
CA ALA A 108 4.47 2.79 -6.31
C ALA A 108 5.54 2.81 -5.23
N THR A 109 6.72 3.31 -5.54
CA THR A 109 7.84 3.35 -4.60
C THR A 109 8.12 4.80 -4.24
N GLY A 110 8.15 5.08 -2.93
CA GLY A 110 8.33 6.44 -2.44
C GLY A 110 7.09 7.28 -2.64
N TRP A 111 7.02 8.39 -1.92
CA TRP A 111 5.89 9.31 -2.06
C TRP A 111 6.32 10.49 -2.91
N HIS A 112 5.70 10.67 -4.06
CA HIS A 112 6.04 11.70 -5.03
C HIS A 112 4.85 12.62 -5.30
N GLY A 113 3.95 12.70 -4.34
CA GLY A 113 2.79 13.58 -4.44
C GLY A 113 1.52 12.83 -4.78
N LEU A 114 0.40 13.50 -4.49
CA LEU A 114 -0.92 12.90 -4.68
C LEU A 114 -1.19 12.58 -6.13
N ALA A 115 -0.81 13.47 -7.04
CA ALA A 115 -1.10 13.25 -8.47
C ALA A 115 -0.44 11.97 -8.99
N GLN A 116 0.80 11.71 -8.58
CA GLN A 116 1.47 10.47 -9.00
C GLN A 116 0.84 9.25 -8.37
N PHE A 117 0.40 9.36 -7.12
CA PHE A 117 -0.28 8.25 -6.46
C PHE A 117 -1.61 7.97 -7.15
N GLU A 118 -2.36 9.01 -7.49
CA GLU A 118 -3.62 8.86 -8.23
C GLU A 118 -3.38 8.19 -9.59
N ALA A 119 -2.29 8.54 -10.26
CA ALA A 119 -1.94 7.93 -11.54
C ALA A 119 -1.64 6.44 -11.37
N ALA A 120 -0.96 6.07 -10.29
CA ALA A 120 -0.67 4.67 -10.01
C ALA A 120 -1.96 3.88 -9.75
N VAL A 121 -2.91 4.48 -9.03
CA VAL A 121 -4.21 3.87 -8.79
C VAL A 121 -4.96 3.68 -10.10
N ALA A 122 -4.97 4.70 -10.95
CA ALA A 122 -5.64 4.62 -12.24
C ALA A 122 -5.03 3.53 -13.11
N ALA A 123 -3.71 3.41 -13.11
CA ALA A 123 -3.04 2.36 -13.87
C ALA A 123 -3.43 0.96 -13.36
N ALA A 124 -3.52 0.81 -12.03
CA ALA A 124 -3.94 -0.47 -11.46
C ALA A 124 -5.38 -0.80 -11.85
N ARG A 125 -6.28 0.19 -11.80
CA ARG A 125 -7.67 -0.03 -12.19
C ARG A 125 -7.80 -0.40 -13.66
N SER A 126 -6.96 0.18 -14.52
CA SER A 126 -6.94 -0.20 -15.93
C SER A 126 -6.62 -1.66 -16.12
N LYS A 127 -5.72 -2.19 -15.29
CA LYS A 127 -5.37 -3.61 -15.39
C LYS A 127 -6.51 -4.51 -14.96
N ILE A 128 -7.35 -4.08 -14.04
CA ILE A 128 -8.54 -4.84 -13.67
C ILE A 128 -9.47 -4.97 -14.89
N HIS A 129 -9.74 -3.86 -15.55
CA HIS A 129 -10.61 -3.87 -16.72
C HIS A 129 -10.01 -4.71 -17.85
N ALA A 130 -8.71 -4.59 -18.09
CA ALA A 130 -8.07 -5.34 -19.16
C ALA A 130 -8.07 -6.84 -18.88
N ALA A 131 -7.92 -7.25 -17.61
CA ALA A 131 -7.79 -8.66 -17.26
C ALA A 131 -9.12 -9.34 -17.00
N GLY A 132 -10.06 -8.62 -16.40
CA GLY A 132 -11.31 -9.21 -15.93
C GLY A 132 -12.52 -8.81 -16.74
N GLY A 133 -12.41 -7.73 -17.41
CA GLY A 133 -13.50 -7.27 -18.19
C GLY A 133 -13.53 -7.92 -19.52
N ALA A 134 -12.94 -8.18 -19.70
CA ALA A 134 -12.98 -8.45 -20.78
C ALA A 134 -13.27 -9.43 -21.55
N GLU A 135 -13.16 -9.26 -21.14
CA GLU A 135 -13.17 -9.71 -21.70
C GLU A 135 -12.89 -9.97 -22.35
N PRO A 136 -12.74 -10.36 -22.53
CA PRO A 136 -12.09 -10.57 -23.08
C PRO A 136 -11.58 -10.45 -23.84
N VAL A 137 -11.42 -10.34 -23.97
CA VAL A 137 -10.72 -10.20 -24.68
C VAL A 137 -10.10 -9.89 -24.88
N ALA A 138 -10.18 -9.85 -24.84
CA ALA A 138 -9.41 -9.56 -25.15
C ALA A 138 -8.71 -9.44 -25.14
N ASP A 139 -8.67 -9.57 -25.10
CA ASP A 139 -7.92 -9.57 -25.20
C ASP A 139 -7.27 -9.40 -25.44
N ALA A 140 -7.52 -9.34 -25.43
CA ALA A 140 -6.85 -9.19 -25.73
C ALA A 140 -6.11 -9.03 -25.82
N LYS A 141 -5.94 -9.08 -26.07
CA LYS A 141 -5.02 -8.99 -26.24
C LYS A 141 -4.57 -8.87 -26.40
#